data_6a1274f301dedec0ac5646537b4d7f63
#
_entry.id   6a1274f301dedec0ac5646537b4d7f63
#
_cell.length_a   1.000
_cell.length_b   1.000
_cell.length_c   1.000
_cell.angle_alpha   90.00
_cell.angle_beta   90.00
_cell.angle_gamma   90.00
#
_symmetry.space_group_name_H-M   'P 1'
#
loop_
_entity.id
_entity.type
_entity.pdbx_description
1 polymer ?
#
loop_
_entity_poly.entity_id
_entity_poly.type
_entity_poly.pdbx_seq_one_letter_code
_entity_poly.pdbx_strand_id
1 'polypeptide(L)'
;MFGDPVSNSKGFPIRTLPELGQNLDNRRVPITSGDRKTGIYPYFGASGIVDYVDDYIFDEDILLISEDGANLLARTTPIAFSATGKVWVNNHAHVMRFDKMAMQVYVENLLNSIDISGYVTGTAQPKLNQAKLNSIPIPVPNIKVLEEYMVFKEQSDKSKFV
;
A
#
# COMPACT_ATOMS: atom_id res chain seq x y z
N MET A 1 -10.08 12.33 -12.79
CA MET A 1 -11.14 12.62 -11.77
C MET A 1 -10.60 13.46 -10.61
N PHE A 2 -9.43 13.14 -10.07
CA PHE A 2 -8.88 13.79 -8.88
C PHE A 2 -7.90 14.94 -9.19
N GLY A 3 -7.54 15.16 -10.43
CA GLY A 3 -6.53 16.13 -10.84
C GLY A 3 -5.12 15.67 -10.50
N ASP A 4 -4.15 16.59 -10.58
CA ASP A 4 -2.77 16.31 -10.22
C ASP A 4 -2.61 16.33 -8.68
N PRO A 5 -2.19 15.22 -8.06
CA PRO A 5 -2.07 15.13 -6.61
C PRO A 5 -0.91 15.98 -6.04
N VAL A 6 0.10 16.26 -6.83
CA VAL A 6 1.26 17.07 -6.39
C VAL A 6 0.88 18.54 -6.28
N SER A 7 0.24 19.08 -7.32
CA SER A 7 -0.23 20.49 -7.32
C SER A 7 -1.54 20.68 -6.55
N ASN A 8 -2.26 19.57 -6.27
CA ASN A 8 -3.59 19.60 -5.66
C ASN A 8 -4.53 20.61 -6.35
N SER A 9 -4.59 20.56 -7.67
CA SER A 9 -5.32 21.52 -8.51
C SER A 9 -6.82 21.61 -8.19
N LYS A 10 -7.38 20.59 -7.55
CA LYS A 10 -8.78 20.58 -7.06
C LYS A 10 -8.97 21.19 -5.68
N GLY A 11 -7.89 21.53 -4.97
CA GLY A 11 -7.94 22.12 -3.63
C GLY A 11 -8.48 21.20 -2.54
N PHE A 12 -8.24 19.89 -2.64
CA PHE A 12 -8.66 18.95 -1.61
C PHE A 12 -7.91 19.19 -0.29
N PRO A 13 -8.54 18.93 0.86
CA PRO A 13 -7.84 18.93 2.13
C PRO A 13 -6.64 17.98 2.12
N ILE A 14 -5.51 18.43 2.66
CA ILE A 14 -4.31 17.61 2.80
C ILE A 14 -4.37 16.87 4.14
N ARG A 15 -4.11 15.58 4.10
CA ARG A 15 -4.01 14.69 5.26
C ARG A 15 -2.72 13.85 5.19
N THR A 16 -2.41 13.16 6.27
CA THR A 16 -1.34 12.17 6.35
C THR A 16 -1.93 10.78 6.55
N LEU A 17 -1.16 9.73 6.28
CA LEU A 17 -1.64 8.35 6.44
C LEU A 17 -2.18 8.04 7.84
N PRO A 18 -1.54 8.47 8.95
CA PRO A 18 -2.09 8.25 10.30
C PRO A 18 -3.47 8.86 10.54
N GLU A 19 -3.84 9.90 9.80
CA GLU A 19 -5.16 10.53 9.88
C GLU A 19 -6.22 9.75 9.08
N LEU A 20 -5.80 8.94 8.11
CA LEU A 20 -6.67 8.22 7.17
C LEU A 20 -6.90 6.76 7.54
N GLY A 21 -5.94 6.14 8.21
CA GLY A 21 -5.98 4.73 8.55
C GLY A 21 -5.10 4.39 9.74
N GLN A 22 -5.07 3.11 10.06
CA GLN A 22 -4.28 2.57 11.16
C GLN A 22 -3.04 1.85 10.63
N ASN A 23 -1.87 2.22 11.12
CA ASN A 23 -0.63 1.47 10.85
C ASN A 23 -0.59 0.21 11.74
N LEU A 24 -0.33 -0.93 11.11
CA LEU A 24 -0.25 -2.25 11.75
C LEU A 24 1.15 -2.86 11.67
N ASP A 25 2.17 -2.06 11.47
CA ASP A 25 3.57 -2.53 11.35
C ASP A 25 4.03 -3.33 12.57
N ASN A 26 3.52 -3.02 13.74
CA ASN A 26 3.84 -3.73 14.98
C ASN A 26 3.34 -5.19 15.01
N ARG A 27 2.45 -5.57 14.10
CA ARG A 27 1.95 -6.95 13.97
C ARG A 27 2.77 -7.80 13.01
N ARG A 28 3.68 -7.20 12.25
CA ARG A 28 4.52 -7.92 11.28
C ARG A 28 5.50 -8.83 12.00
N VAL A 29 5.75 -9.99 11.42
CA VAL A 29 6.73 -10.95 11.94
C VAL A 29 7.59 -11.46 10.79
N PRO A 30 8.88 -11.11 10.72
CA PRO A 30 9.78 -11.69 9.73
C PRO A 30 10.09 -13.15 10.08
N ILE A 31 10.07 -14.02 9.08
CA ILE A 31 10.52 -15.40 9.19
C ILE A 31 11.63 -15.60 8.19
N THR A 32 12.80 -16.07 8.66
CA THR A 32 13.90 -16.39 7.75
C THR A 32 13.50 -17.54 6.81
N SER A 33 14.05 -17.57 5.60
CA SER A 33 13.64 -18.57 4.59
C SER A 33 13.80 -20.01 5.06
N GLY A 34 14.82 -20.28 5.89
CA GLY A 34 15.06 -21.61 6.44
C GLY A 34 14.07 -22.05 7.53
N ASP A 35 13.39 -21.09 8.17
CA ASP A 35 12.44 -21.34 9.25
C ASP A 35 10.97 -21.31 8.77
N ARG A 36 10.74 -20.98 7.51
CA ARG A 36 9.39 -20.97 6.93
C ARG A 36 8.89 -22.38 6.72
N LYS A 37 7.72 -22.66 7.26
CA LYS A 37 7.01 -23.92 7.02
C LYS A 37 6.07 -23.73 5.83
N THR A 38 6.24 -24.55 4.80
CA THR A 38 5.44 -24.49 3.58
C THR A 38 3.96 -24.72 3.86
N GLY A 39 3.11 -23.89 3.26
CA GLY A 39 1.66 -23.96 3.42
C GLY A 39 0.93 -23.26 2.27
N ILE A 40 -0.28 -22.79 2.57
CA ILE A 40 -1.19 -22.19 1.58
C ILE A 40 -1.35 -20.66 1.72
N TYR A 41 -0.87 -20.09 2.82
CA TYR A 41 -1.07 -18.67 3.09
C TYR A 41 0.06 -17.82 2.46
N PRO A 42 -0.29 -16.76 1.71
CA PRO A 42 0.71 -15.90 1.10
C PRO A 42 1.59 -15.23 2.16
N TYR A 43 2.90 -15.25 1.93
CA TYR A 43 3.90 -14.53 2.71
C TYR A 43 4.41 -13.36 1.89
N PHE A 44 4.09 -12.14 2.33
CA PHE A 44 4.39 -10.91 1.62
C PHE A 44 5.70 -10.27 2.06
N GLY A 45 6.46 -9.80 1.08
CA GLY A 45 7.59 -8.91 1.23
C GLY A 45 7.34 -7.53 0.62
N ALA A 46 8.42 -6.79 0.32
CA ALA A 46 8.36 -5.42 -0.16
C ALA A 46 7.62 -5.24 -1.49
N SER A 47 7.64 -6.23 -2.37
CA SER A 47 7.12 -6.12 -3.74
C SER A 47 6.08 -7.17 -4.10
N GLY A 48 5.52 -7.84 -3.12
CA GLY A 48 4.50 -8.86 -3.32
C GLY A 48 4.77 -10.16 -2.57
N ILE A 49 4.16 -11.25 -3.05
CA ILE A 49 4.31 -12.59 -2.45
C ILE A 49 5.71 -13.13 -2.73
N VAL A 50 6.41 -13.54 -1.67
CA VAL A 50 7.75 -14.13 -1.76
C VAL A 50 7.75 -15.61 -1.38
N ASP A 51 6.70 -16.09 -0.71
CA ASP A 51 6.57 -17.48 -0.28
C ASP A 51 5.12 -17.82 0.10
N TYR A 52 4.85 -19.08 0.42
CA TYR A 52 3.60 -19.56 1.00
C TYR A 52 3.90 -20.32 2.28
N VAL A 53 3.22 -19.98 3.38
CA VAL A 53 3.48 -20.51 4.71
C VAL A 53 2.25 -21.22 5.30
N ASP A 54 2.44 -21.95 6.39
CA ASP A 54 1.42 -22.80 7.02
C ASP A 54 0.50 -22.05 8.01
N ASP A 55 0.78 -20.79 8.26
CA ASP A 55 -0.02 -19.95 9.18
C ASP A 55 -0.16 -18.53 8.66
N TYR A 56 -0.98 -17.71 9.31
CA TYR A 56 -1.26 -16.31 8.95
C TYR A 56 -1.30 -15.43 10.19
N ILE A 57 -1.04 -14.14 10.02
CA ILE A 57 -1.11 -13.13 11.09
C ILE A 57 -2.10 -12.00 10.80
N PHE A 58 -2.61 -11.92 9.57
CA PHE A 58 -3.69 -11.03 9.16
C PHE A 58 -4.80 -11.83 8.51
N ASP A 59 -6.06 -11.43 8.76
CA ASP A 59 -7.24 -11.94 8.08
C ASP A 59 -8.22 -10.78 7.87
N GLU A 60 -7.83 -9.85 7.02
CA GLU A 60 -8.56 -8.59 6.78
C GLU A 60 -8.08 -7.94 5.47
N ASP A 61 -8.79 -6.89 5.04
CA ASP A 61 -8.32 -6.05 3.95
C ASP A 61 -7.24 -5.09 4.44
N ILE A 62 -6.06 -5.15 3.84
CA ILE A 62 -4.91 -4.32 4.19
C ILE A 62 -4.24 -3.77 2.93
N LEU A 63 -3.64 -2.59 3.07
CA LEU A 63 -2.74 -2.01 2.08
C LEU A 63 -1.31 -2.26 2.52
N LEU A 64 -0.52 -2.89 1.65
CA LEU A 64 0.91 -3.09 1.84
C LEU A 64 1.66 -2.01 1.05
N ILE A 65 2.68 -1.43 1.68
CA ILE A 65 3.50 -0.37 1.07
C ILE A 65 4.96 -0.74 1.28
N SER A 66 5.73 -0.80 0.20
CA SER A 66 7.16 -1.15 0.27
C SER A 66 7.90 -0.32 1.30
N GLU A 67 8.60 -0.96 2.23
CA GLU A 67 9.45 -0.27 3.22
C GLU A 67 10.89 -0.13 2.73
N ASP A 68 11.38 -1.07 1.95
CA ASP A 68 12.75 -1.06 1.43
C ASP A 68 12.85 -1.71 0.05
N GLY A 69 14.04 -1.63 -0.53
CA GLY A 69 14.39 -2.25 -1.79
C GLY A 69 14.53 -1.29 -2.95
N ALA A 70 15.21 -1.76 -3.98
CA ALA A 70 15.53 -0.97 -5.18
C ALA A 70 14.29 -0.48 -5.92
N ASN A 71 13.17 -1.21 -5.82
CA ASN A 71 11.91 -0.85 -6.50
C ASN A 71 11.28 0.45 -5.98
N LEU A 72 11.63 0.91 -4.78
CA LEU A 72 11.19 2.22 -4.28
C LEU A 72 11.58 3.37 -5.22
N LEU A 73 12.73 3.24 -5.89
CA LEU A 73 13.23 4.22 -6.86
C LEU A 73 13.02 3.76 -8.30
N ALA A 74 13.22 2.47 -8.58
CA ALA A 74 13.08 1.91 -9.94
C ALA A 74 11.64 1.88 -10.43
N ARG A 75 10.67 1.67 -9.54
CA ARG A 75 9.23 1.69 -9.84
C ARG A 75 8.83 0.74 -10.97
N THR A 76 9.50 -0.41 -11.08
CA THR A 76 9.20 -1.43 -12.09
C THR A 76 7.93 -2.21 -11.78
N THR A 77 7.59 -2.30 -10.49
CA THR A 77 6.34 -2.85 -9.98
C THR A 77 5.68 -1.87 -9.02
N PRO A 78 4.37 -2.00 -8.71
CA PRO A 78 3.72 -1.16 -7.71
C PRO A 78 4.45 -1.19 -6.36
N ILE A 79 4.56 -0.04 -5.71
CA ILE A 79 5.08 0.08 -4.33
C ILE A 79 3.98 -0.05 -3.28
N ALA A 80 2.72 0.13 -3.66
CA ALA A 80 1.55 -0.05 -2.82
C ALA A 80 0.62 -1.06 -3.47
N PHE A 81 0.16 -2.05 -2.71
CA PHE A 81 -0.69 -3.12 -3.22
C PHE A 81 -1.59 -3.67 -2.11
N SER A 82 -2.85 -3.94 -2.45
CA SER A 82 -3.83 -4.50 -1.51
C SER A 82 -3.64 -6.00 -1.33
N ALA A 83 -3.87 -6.47 -0.12
CA ALA A 83 -4.00 -7.88 0.21
C ALA A 83 -5.28 -8.10 1.01
N THR A 84 -5.89 -9.27 0.87
CA THR A 84 -7.14 -9.61 1.53
C THR A 84 -7.10 -11.03 2.07
N GLY A 85 -7.87 -11.29 3.13
CA GLY A 85 -7.97 -12.61 3.75
C GLY A 85 -6.74 -12.97 4.57
N LYS A 86 -6.46 -14.26 4.63
CA LYS A 86 -5.42 -14.82 5.50
C LYS A 86 -4.05 -14.72 4.86
N VAL A 87 -3.20 -13.86 5.41
CA VAL A 87 -1.86 -13.59 4.88
C VAL A 87 -0.84 -13.40 6.01
N TRP A 88 0.42 -13.55 5.66
CA TRP A 88 1.56 -13.21 6.52
C TRP A 88 2.36 -12.07 5.88
N VAL A 89 2.82 -11.12 6.67
CA VAL A 89 3.62 -9.99 6.19
C VAL A 89 4.91 -9.88 6.98
N ASN A 90 6.04 -9.77 6.27
CA ASN A 90 7.35 -9.54 6.88
C ASN A 90 7.62 -8.05 7.14
N ASN A 91 8.83 -7.71 7.58
CA ASN A 91 9.24 -6.35 7.91
C ASN A 91 9.69 -5.50 6.71
N HIS A 92 9.54 -5.98 5.48
CA HIS A 92 9.89 -5.24 4.25
C HIS A 92 8.70 -4.50 3.62
N ALA A 93 7.52 -4.64 4.18
CA ALA A 93 6.33 -3.90 3.77
C ALA A 93 5.63 -3.28 4.99
N HIS A 94 5.26 -2.01 4.89
CA HIS A 94 4.33 -1.37 5.83
C HIS A 94 2.93 -1.95 5.65
N VAL A 95 2.17 -2.00 6.74
CA VAL A 95 0.80 -2.49 6.74
C VAL A 95 -0.14 -1.38 7.22
N MET A 96 -1.12 -1.03 6.39
CA MET A 96 -2.15 -0.05 6.71
C MET A 96 -3.53 -0.67 6.59
N ARG A 97 -4.41 -0.33 7.52
CA ARG A 97 -5.84 -0.66 7.47
C ARG A 97 -6.66 0.61 7.39
N PHE A 98 -7.66 0.62 6.51
CA PHE A 98 -8.60 1.73 6.34
C PHE A 98 -10.02 1.28 6.67
N ASP A 99 -10.84 2.19 7.20
CA ASP A 99 -12.24 1.89 7.51
C ASP A 99 -13.11 1.70 6.25
N LYS A 100 -12.69 2.34 5.15
CA LYS A 100 -13.38 2.28 3.86
C LYS A 100 -12.45 1.76 2.77
N MET A 101 -12.92 0.77 2.02
CA MET A 101 -12.20 0.24 0.85
C MET A 101 -11.93 1.34 -0.19
N ALA A 102 -12.86 2.29 -0.36
CA ALA A 102 -12.66 3.42 -1.26
C ALA A 102 -11.43 4.26 -0.90
N MET A 103 -11.17 4.47 0.39
CA MET A 103 -9.97 5.17 0.85
C MET A 103 -8.71 4.33 0.60
N GLN A 104 -8.76 3.03 0.88
CA GLN A 104 -7.63 2.14 0.63
C GLN A 104 -7.22 2.14 -0.84
N VAL A 105 -8.18 1.98 -1.74
CA VAL A 105 -7.92 1.97 -3.20
C VAL A 105 -7.42 3.32 -3.68
N TYR A 106 -7.96 4.42 -3.15
CA TYR A 106 -7.50 5.76 -3.48
C TYR A 106 -6.03 5.95 -3.08
N VAL A 107 -5.67 5.61 -1.86
CA VAL A 107 -4.29 5.73 -1.35
C VAL A 107 -3.33 4.83 -2.13
N GLU A 108 -3.74 3.60 -2.43
CA GLU A 108 -2.96 2.67 -3.26
C GLU A 108 -2.62 3.29 -4.63
N ASN A 109 -3.62 3.80 -5.32
CA ASN A 109 -3.43 4.43 -6.63
C ASN A 109 -2.60 5.71 -6.54
N LEU A 110 -2.82 6.53 -5.52
CA LEU A 110 -2.07 7.74 -5.30
C LEU A 110 -0.58 7.45 -5.11
N LEU A 111 -0.22 6.57 -4.18
CA LEU A 111 1.17 6.22 -3.90
C LEU A 111 1.88 5.61 -5.11
N ASN A 112 1.15 4.85 -5.92
CA ASN A 112 1.71 4.29 -7.16
C ASN A 112 1.87 5.32 -8.28
N SER A 113 1.21 6.47 -8.20
CA SER A 113 1.23 7.51 -9.23
C SER A 113 2.18 8.67 -8.96
N ILE A 114 2.51 8.94 -7.69
CA ILE A 114 3.36 10.08 -7.30
C ILE A 114 4.84 9.68 -7.21
N ASP A 115 5.71 10.67 -7.37
CA ASP A 115 7.14 10.53 -7.08
C ASP A 115 7.36 10.61 -5.56
N ILE A 116 7.87 9.53 -4.98
CA ILE A 116 8.19 9.45 -3.55
C ILE A 116 9.70 9.53 -3.28
N SER A 117 10.53 9.78 -4.27
CA SER A 117 12.00 9.76 -4.13
C SER A 117 12.51 10.69 -3.04
N GLY A 118 11.83 11.83 -2.80
CA GLY A 118 12.16 12.77 -1.73
C GLY A 118 11.93 12.23 -0.31
N TYR A 119 11.20 11.12 -0.16
CA TYR A 119 10.92 10.46 1.12
C TYR A 119 11.77 9.21 1.34
N VAL A 120 12.45 8.75 0.29
CA VAL A 120 13.30 7.56 0.32
C VAL A 120 14.71 7.93 0.75
N THR A 121 15.25 7.20 1.71
CA THR A 121 16.62 7.36 2.22
C THR A 121 17.50 6.22 1.76
N GLY A 122 18.82 6.46 1.64
CA GLY A 122 19.80 5.46 1.22
C GLY A 122 19.83 5.25 -0.29
N THR A 123 21.05 5.16 -0.85
CA THR A 123 21.27 4.93 -2.28
C THR A 123 21.54 3.46 -2.61
N ALA A 124 22.35 2.79 -1.78
CA ALA A 124 22.66 1.37 -1.95
C ALA A 124 21.49 0.46 -1.51
N GLN A 125 20.81 0.85 -0.43
CA GLN A 125 19.63 0.17 0.07
C GLN A 125 18.52 1.21 0.32
N PRO A 126 17.72 1.54 -0.70
CA PRO A 126 16.63 2.49 -0.55
C PRO A 126 15.64 2.05 0.53
N LYS A 127 15.24 3.00 1.37
CA LYS A 127 14.31 2.76 2.47
C LYS A 127 13.29 3.89 2.61
N LEU A 128 12.03 3.51 2.73
CA LEU A 128 10.92 4.38 3.10
C LEU A 128 10.50 4.01 4.52
N ASN A 129 11.09 4.66 5.53
CA ASN A 129 10.73 4.37 6.91
C ASN A 129 9.35 4.93 7.26
N GLN A 130 8.79 4.48 8.38
CA GLN A 130 7.44 4.86 8.81
C GLN A 130 7.28 6.38 8.97
N ALA A 131 8.27 7.08 9.53
CA ALA A 131 8.21 8.53 9.72
C ALA A 131 8.13 9.27 8.37
N LYS A 132 8.91 8.85 7.39
CA LYS A 132 8.89 9.41 6.03
C LYS A 132 7.58 9.08 5.31
N LEU A 133 7.13 7.84 5.38
CA LEU A 133 5.82 7.44 4.84
C LEU A 133 4.69 8.30 5.44
N ASN A 134 4.68 8.47 6.76
CA ASN A 134 3.67 9.27 7.46
C ASN A 134 3.73 10.76 7.14
N SER A 135 4.83 11.25 6.58
CA SER A 135 4.98 12.67 6.20
C SER A 135 4.51 13.00 4.78
N ILE A 136 4.17 11.99 3.97
CA ILE A 136 3.68 12.21 2.61
C ILE A 136 2.33 12.93 2.65
N PRO A 137 2.19 14.11 2.02
CA PRO A 137 0.93 14.83 1.97
C PRO A 137 -0.04 14.13 1.01
N ILE A 138 -1.24 13.87 1.48
CA ILE A 138 -2.29 13.18 0.71
C ILE A 138 -3.47 14.13 0.54
N PRO A 139 -3.75 14.61 -0.70
CA PRO A 139 -4.97 15.35 -0.99
C PRO A 139 -6.15 14.38 -0.96
N VAL A 140 -7.12 14.65 -0.10
CA VAL A 140 -8.23 13.72 0.16
C VAL A 140 -9.53 14.28 -0.38
N PRO A 141 -10.09 13.68 -1.44
CA PRO A 141 -11.41 14.01 -1.94
C PRO A 141 -12.52 13.69 -0.92
N ASN A 142 -13.69 14.26 -1.13
CA ASN A 142 -14.87 13.88 -0.36
C ASN A 142 -15.17 12.38 -0.51
N ILE A 143 -15.63 11.76 0.56
CA ILE A 143 -15.91 10.30 0.59
C ILE A 143 -16.90 9.88 -0.51
N LYS A 144 -17.89 10.70 -0.83
CA LYS A 144 -18.83 10.42 -1.92
C LYS A 144 -18.13 10.32 -3.28
N VAL A 145 -17.16 11.21 -3.52
CA VAL A 145 -16.35 11.19 -4.76
C VAL A 145 -15.48 9.93 -4.81
N LEU A 146 -14.94 9.49 -3.68
CA LEU A 146 -14.18 8.25 -3.59
C LEU A 146 -15.06 7.01 -3.86
N GLU A 147 -16.27 6.98 -3.31
CA GLU A 147 -17.22 5.89 -3.53
C GLU A 147 -17.68 5.85 -5.00
N GLU A 148 -17.93 6.98 -5.63
CA GLU A 148 -18.21 7.08 -7.08
C GLU A 148 -17.04 6.58 -7.93
N TYR A 149 -15.81 6.92 -7.55
CA TYR A 149 -14.61 6.42 -8.20
C TYR A 149 -14.48 4.90 -8.11
N MET A 150 -14.80 4.31 -6.97
CA MET A 150 -14.80 2.84 -6.79
C MET A 150 -15.78 2.17 -7.77
N VAL A 151 -16.98 2.67 -7.86
CA VAL A 151 -18.00 2.15 -8.81
C VAL A 151 -17.50 2.25 -10.25
N PHE A 152 -16.94 3.39 -10.63
CA PHE A 152 -16.36 3.60 -11.96
C PHE A 152 -15.21 2.63 -12.26
N LYS A 153 -14.31 2.43 -11.30
CA LYS A 153 -13.17 1.50 -11.43
C LYS A 153 -13.65 0.05 -11.62
N GLU A 154 -14.59 -0.40 -10.81
CA GLU A 154 -15.18 -1.74 -10.93
C GLU A 154 -15.84 -1.97 -12.28
N GLN A 155 -16.57 -0.99 -12.80
CA GLN A 155 -17.18 -1.07 -14.12
C GLN A 155 -16.14 -1.11 -15.24
N SER A 156 -15.08 -0.30 -15.13
CA SER A 156 -13.99 -0.26 -16.09
C SER A 156 -13.21 -1.58 -16.12
N ASP A 157 -12.96 -2.18 -14.96
CA ASP A 157 -12.26 -3.47 -14.85
C ASP A 157 -13.11 -4.61 -15.42
N LYS A 158 -14.42 -4.62 -15.19
CA LYS A 158 -15.36 -5.59 -15.79
C LYS A 158 -15.39 -5.48 -17.31
N SER A 159 -15.33 -4.29 -17.87
CA SER A 159 -15.38 -4.07 -19.33
C SER A 159 -14.13 -4.57 -20.07
N LYS A 160 -12.99 -4.70 -19.39
CA LYS A 160 -11.75 -5.23 -19.98
C LYS A 160 -11.78 -6.75 -20.22
N PHE A 161 -12.72 -7.46 -19.63
CA PHE A 161 -12.87 -8.91 -19.75
C PHE A 161 -14.04 -9.36 -20.63
N VAL A 162 -14.63 -8.43 -21.37
CA VAL A 162 -15.73 -8.70 -22.34
C VAL A 162 -15.22 -8.70 -23.76
#